data_fd27a965f65468e9e426ac60b21bfa6f
#
_entry.id   fd27a965f65468e9e426ac60b21bfa6f
#
_cell.length_a   1.000
_cell.length_b   1.000
_cell.length_c   1.000
_cell.angle_alpha   90.00
_cell.angle_beta   90.00
_cell.angle_gamma   90.00
#
_symmetry.space_group_name_H-M   'P 1'
#
loop_
_entity.id
_entity.type
_entity.pdbx_description
1 polymer ?
#
loop_
_entity_poly.entity_id
_entity_poly.type
_entity_poly.pdbx_seq_one_letter_code
_entity_poly.pdbx_strand_id
1 'polypeptide(L)'
;MTDQQKSDILQGTLDLMVLKTLDAMGTMHGYGIARRIEQISAEALAVNQGTIYLCLIRLVQKKWISATWGVSENNRKAKFYAITKRGQKQLAEETENWERVAGVIGKVLELAPARSK
;
A
#
# COMPACT_ATOMS: atom_id res chain seq x y z
N MET A 1 18.18 -10.91 -7.14
CA MET A 1 16.94 -10.94 -6.36
C MET A 1 15.80 -11.44 -7.21
N THR A 2 15.01 -12.36 -6.68
CA THR A 2 13.89 -12.92 -7.39
C THR A 2 12.67 -11.99 -7.32
N ASP A 3 11.74 -12.14 -8.24
CA ASP A 3 10.50 -11.38 -8.22
C ASP A 3 9.69 -11.67 -6.97
N GLN A 4 9.74 -12.90 -6.48
CA GLN A 4 9.03 -13.28 -5.27
C GLN A 4 9.57 -12.53 -4.04
N GLN A 5 10.89 -12.36 -3.96
CA GLN A 5 11.49 -11.60 -2.86
C GLN A 5 11.06 -10.14 -2.89
N LYS A 6 10.97 -9.56 -4.09
CA LYS A 6 10.48 -8.19 -4.23
C LYS A 6 9.04 -8.09 -3.74
N SER A 7 8.20 -9.07 -4.11
CA SER A 7 6.81 -9.09 -3.69
C SER A 7 6.69 -9.18 -2.17
N ASP A 8 7.49 -10.04 -1.55
CA ASP A 8 7.45 -10.22 -0.09
C ASP A 8 7.87 -8.94 0.63
N ILE A 9 8.91 -8.28 0.15
CA ILE A 9 9.39 -7.03 0.74
C ILE A 9 8.32 -5.95 0.62
N LEU A 10 7.66 -5.86 -0.54
CA LEU A 10 6.68 -4.82 -0.81
C LEU A 10 5.32 -5.09 -0.17
N GLN A 11 5.02 -6.33 0.19
CA GLN A 11 3.68 -6.69 0.61
C GLN A 11 3.18 -5.88 1.80
N GLY A 12 3.94 -5.79 2.87
CA GLY A 12 3.54 -5.02 4.04
C GLY A 12 3.47 -3.54 3.77
N THR A 13 4.41 -3.01 2.99
CA THR A 13 4.40 -1.60 2.64
C THR A 13 3.29 -1.28 1.66
N LEU A 14 2.92 -2.24 0.80
CA LEU A 14 1.82 -2.03 -0.12
C LEU A 14 0.49 -1.90 0.63
N ASP A 15 0.27 -2.72 1.65
CA ASP A 15 -0.92 -2.61 2.49
C ASP A 15 -1.05 -1.20 3.05
N LEU A 16 0.04 -0.66 3.59
CA LEU A 16 0.08 0.69 4.14
C LEU A 16 -0.26 1.73 3.09
N MET A 17 0.34 1.60 1.89
CA MET A 17 0.09 2.54 0.80
C MET A 17 -1.36 2.50 0.33
N VAL A 18 -1.95 1.32 0.23
CA VAL A 18 -3.35 1.17 -0.19
C VAL A 18 -4.28 1.81 0.84
N LEU A 19 -4.06 1.52 2.13
CA LEU A 19 -4.89 2.10 3.18
C LEU A 19 -4.82 3.62 3.15
N LYS A 20 -3.62 4.17 3.03
CA LYS A 20 -3.45 5.63 3.00
C LYS A 20 -4.08 6.25 1.77
N THR A 21 -3.93 5.59 0.61
CA THR A 21 -4.52 6.10 -0.62
C THR A 21 -6.04 6.18 -0.50
N LEU A 22 -6.66 5.14 0.04
CA LEU A 22 -8.11 5.15 0.22
C LEU A 22 -8.55 6.17 1.27
N ASP A 23 -7.78 6.33 2.33
CA ASP A 23 -8.10 7.32 3.36
C ASP A 23 -8.05 8.74 2.80
N ALA A 24 -7.07 9.02 1.95
CA ALA A 24 -6.87 10.36 1.40
C ALA A 24 -7.77 10.67 0.20
N MET A 25 -7.97 9.68 -0.66
CA MET A 25 -8.67 9.89 -1.94
C MET A 25 -10.14 9.51 -1.91
N GLY A 26 -10.56 8.73 -0.91
CA GLY A 26 -11.92 8.23 -0.86
C GLY A 26 -12.08 6.94 -1.64
N THR A 27 -13.33 6.61 -1.97
CA THR A 27 -13.66 5.36 -2.66
C THR A 27 -13.04 5.31 -4.05
N MET A 28 -12.38 4.18 -4.37
CA MET A 28 -11.71 4.00 -5.64
C MET A 28 -11.81 2.56 -6.13
N HIS A 29 -11.76 2.37 -7.44
CA HIS A 29 -11.62 1.02 -7.99
C HIS A 29 -10.16 0.59 -7.97
N GLY A 30 -9.91 -0.73 -8.05
CA GLY A 30 -8.57 -1.28 -7.86
C GLY A 30 -7.52 -0.74 -8.83
N TYR A 31 -7.88 -0.60 -10.09
CA TYR A 31 -6.96 -0.04 -11.09
C TYR A 31 -6.55 1.38 -10.71
N GLY A 32 -7.51 2.18 -10.25
CA GLY A 32 -7.24 3.55 -9.85
C GLY A 32 -6.28 3.64 -8.66
N ILE A 33 -6.41 2.71 -7.71
CA ILE A 33 -5.52 2.67 -6.55
C ILE A 33 -4.07 2.45 -7.00
N ALA A 34 -3.86 1.42 -7.82
CA ALA A 34 -2.52 1.10 -8.32
C ALA A 34 -1.94 2.25 -9.11
N ARG A 35 -2.74 2.83 -10.00
CA ARG A 35 -2.28 3.94 -10.83
C ARG A 35 -1.91 5.16 -9.99
N ARG A 36 -2.69 5.43 -8.94
CA ARG A 36 -2.42 6.58 -8.08
C ARG A 36 -1.11 6.41 -7.31
N ILE A 37 -0.85 5.19 -6.82
CA ILE A 37 0.40 4.90 -6.12
C ILE A 37 1.59 5.11 -7.07
N GLU A 38 1.47 4.64 -8.31
CA GLU A 38 2.52 4.84 -9.30
C GLU A 38 2.78 6.32 -9.56
N GLN A 39 1.71 7.11 -9.69
CA GLN A 39 1.82 8.54 -9.92
C GLN A 39 2.49 9.26 -8.74
N ILE A 40 2.09 8.92 -7.52
CA ILE A 40 2.65 9.54 -6.33
C ILE A 40 4.13 9.22 -6.22
N SER A 41 4.53 8.02 -6.61
CA SER A 41 5.93 7.60 -6.55
C SER A 41 6.76 8.16 -7.70
N ALA A 42 6.17 8.96 -8.58
CA ALA A 42 6.80 9.48 -9.80
C ALA A 42 7.37 8.32 -10.63
N GLU A 43 6.60 7.25 -10.73
CA GLU A 43 6.92 6.03 -11.50
C GLU A 43 8.11 5.24 -10.92
N ALA A 44 8.55 5.58 -9.70
CA ALA A 44 9.61 4.81 -9.04
C ALA A 44 9.15 3.40 -8.67
N LEU A 45 7.84 3.24 -8.44
CA LEU A 45 7.25 1.94 -8.16
C LEU A 45 6.29 1.58 -9.27
N ALA A 46 6.49 0.40 -9.86
CA ALA A 46 5.52 -0.17 -10.78
C ALA A 46 4.68 -1.15 -9.98
N VAL A 47 3.39 -0.90 -9.89
CA VAL A 47 2.50 -1.74 -9.09
C VAL A 47 1.70 -2.64 -10.02
N ASN A 48 1.99 -3.92 -9.93
CA ASN A 48 1.32 -4.94 -10.74
C ASN A 48 -0.14 -5.08 -10.31
N GLN A 49 -1.05 -5.14 -11.27
CA GLN A 49 -2.48 -5.25 -10.99
C GLN A 49 -2.81 -6.53 -10.20
N GLY A 50 -2.13 -7.63 -10.52
CA GLY A 50 -2.33 -8.87 -9.78
C GLY A 50 -1.93 -8.73 -8.32
N THR A 51 -0.83 -8.04 -8.04
CA THR A 51 -0.36 -7.81 -6.68
C THR A 51 -1.35 -6.93 -5.92
N ILE A 52 -1.85 -5.89 -6.55
CA ILE A 52 -2.88 -5.03 -5.95
C ILE A 52 -4.13 -5.84 -5.65
N TYR A 53 -4.56 -6.69 -6.57
CA TYR A 53 -5.76 -7.48 -6.38
C TYR A 53 -5.66 -8.38 -5.14
N LEU A 54 -4.52 -9.07 -5.00
CA LEU A 54 -4.29 -9.92 -3.83
C LEU A 54 -4.25 -9.12 -2.54
N CYS A 55 -3.65 -7.94 -2.59
CA CYS A 55 -3.63 -7.03 -1.45
C CYS A 55 -5.05 -6.64 -1.05
N LEU A 56 -5.87 -6.26 -2.02
CA LEU A 56 -7.24 -5.83 -1.75
C LEU A 56 -8.07 -6.97 -1.15
N ILE A 57 -7.92 -8.20 -1.67
CA ILE A 57 -8.61 -9.36 -1.10
C ILE A 57 -8.26 -9.51 0.36
N ARG A 58 -6.97 -9.43 0.68
CA ARG A 58 -6.49 -9.60 2.04
C ARG A 58 -7.03 -8.52 2.97
N LEU A 59 -7.05 -7.28 2.51
CA LEU A 59 -7.53 -6.16 3.32
C LEU A 59 -9.04 -6.25 3.55
N VAL A 60 -9.79 -6.72 2.56
CA VAL A 60 -11.23 -6.96 2.73
C VAL A 60 -11.47 -8.05 3.76
N GLN A 61 -10.70 -9.12 3.70
CA GLN A 61 -10.82 -10.22 4.67
C GLN A 61 -10.57 -9.74 6.10
N LYS A 62 -9.65 -8.81 6.27
CA LYS A 62 -9.35 -8.23 7.58
C LYS A 62 -10.36 -7.15 7.99
N LYS A 63 -11.27 -6.80 7.10
CA LYS A 63 -12.29 -5.77 7.32
C LYS A 63 -11.72 -4.38 7.51
N TRP A 64 -10.53 -4.15 6.99
CA TRP A 64 -9.91 -2.83 6.99
C TRP A 64 -10.39 -1.98 5.83
N ILE A 65 -10.87 -2.63 4.77
CA ILE A 65 -11.53 -1.96 3.66
C ILE A 65 -12.81 -2.72 3.33
N SER A 66 -13.72 -2.03 2.66
CA SER A 66 -14.94 -2.64 2.16
C SER A 66 -14.91 -2.63 0.64
N ALA A 67 -15.69 -3.51 0.02
CA ALA A 67 -15.75 -3.60 -1.43
C ALA A 67 -17.22 -3.63 -1.87
N THR A 68 -17.56 -2.84 -2.88
CA THR A 68 -18.89 -2.83 -3.44
C THR A 68 -18.80 -2.76 -4.96
N TRP A 69 -19.77 -3.37 -5.63
CA TRP A 69 -19.86 -3.29 -7.08
C TRP A 69 -20.47 -1.96 -7.49
N GLY A 70 -19.95 -1.39 -8.56
CA GLY A 70 -20.48 -0.15 -9.12
C GLY A 70 -20.17 -0.07 -10.59
N VAL A 71 -20.36 1.11 -11.16
CA VAL A 71 -20.12 1.35 -12.58
C VAL A 71 -19.02 2.39 -12.71
N SER A 72 -17.99 2.06 -13.47
CA SER A 72 -16.85 2.96 -13.72
C SER A 72 -17.22 4.02 -14.76
N GLU A 73 -16.32 4.98 -14.95
CA GLU A 73 -16.50 6.05 -15.94
C GLU A 73 -16.71 5.51 -17.34
N ASN A 74 -16.17 4.34 -17.63
CA ASN A 74 -16.32 3.69 -18.94
C ASN A 74 -17.59 2.85 -19.03
N ASN A 75 -18.53 3.05 -18.11
CA ASN A 75 -19.77 2.32 -18.05
C ASN A 75 -19.58 0.81 -17.91
N ARG A 76 -18.48 0.43 -17.23
CA ARG A 76 -18.17 -0.97 -16.97
C ARG A 76 -18.37 -1.29 -15.49
N LYS A 77 -18.83 -2.51 -15.23
CA LYS A 77 -18.97 -3.00 -13.88
C LYS A 77 -17.59 -3.11 -13.23
N ALA A 78 -17.43 -2.53 -12.06
CA ALA A 78 -16.16 -2.53 -11.36
C ALA A 78 -16.39 -2.60 -9.85
N LYS A 79 -15.40 -3.17 -9.15
CA LYS A 79 -15.43 -3.20 -7.70
C LYS A 79 -14.77 -1.94 -7.17
N PHE A 80 -15.46 -1.28 -6.25
CA PHE A 80 -14.97 -0.07 -5.59
C PHE A 80 -14.63 -0.38 -4.15
N TYR A 81 -13.55 0.19 -3.68
CA TYR A 81 -13.02 -0.05 -2.33
C TYR A 81 -12.99 1.22 -1.53
N ALA A 82 -13.28 1.10 -0.25
CA ALA A 82 -13.26 2.22 0.69
C ALA A 82 -12.66 1.76 2.01
N ILE A 83 -11.95 2.65 2.68
CA ILE A 83 -11.37 2.32 3.98
C ILE A 83 -12.50 2.34 5.03
N THR A 84 -12.44 1.41 5.99
CA THR A 84 -13.39 1.34 7.08
C THR A 84 -12.81 2.08 8.30
N LYS A 85 -13.63 2.29 9.33
CA LYS A 85 -13.13 2.86 10.59
C LYS A 85 -12.04 1.98 11.18
N ARG A 86 -12.22 0.67 11.08
CA ARG A 86 -11.22 -0.29 11.54
C ARG A 86 -9.92 -0.16 10.75
N GLY A 87 -10.04 0.08 9.44
CA GLY A 87 -8.89 0.32 8.58
C GLY A 87 -8.19 1.63 8.91
N GLN A 88 -8.94 2.66 9.25
CA GLN A 88 -8.34 3.94 9.65
C GLN A 88 -7.51 3.79 10.91
N LYS A 89 -8.02 3.03 11.88
CA LYS A 89 -7.28 2.74 13.09
C LYS A 89 -6.01 1.96 12.80
N GLN A 90 -6.12 0.95 11.94
CA GLN A 90 -4.98 0.15 11.53
C GLN A 90 -3.94 1.00 10.80
N LEU A 91 -4.40 1.90 9.93
CA LEU A 91 -3.53 2.81 9.22
C LEU A 91 -2.70 3.66 10.19
N ALA A 92 -3.34 4.19 11.22
CA ALA A 92 -2.63 5.00 12.20
C ALA A 92 -1.56 4.20 12.92
N GLU A 93 -1.87 2.97 13.32
CA GLU A 93 -0.91 2.10 14.01
C GLU A 93 0.25 1.73 13.10
N GLU A 94 -0.03 1.40 11.85
CA GLU A 94 1.01 1.00 10.92
C GLU A 94 1.89 2.17 10.50
N THR A 95 1.32 3.36 10.37
CA THR A 95 2.08 4.56 10.07
C THR A 95 3.09 4.85 11.18
N GLU A 96 2.62 4.78 12.43
CA GLU A 96 3.46 5.01 13.58
C GLU A 96 4.60 3.98 13.66
N ASN A 97 4.27 2.72 13.43
CA ASN A 97 5.27 1.65 13.43
C ASN A 97 6.30 1.85 12.32
N TRP A 98 5.84 2.22 11.13
CA TRP A 98 6.72 2.44 9.99
C TRP A 98 7.70 3.59 10.27
N GLU A 99 7.18 4.68 10.82
CA GLU A 99 8.02 5.85 11.13
C GLU A 99 9.08 5.50 12.17
N ARG A 100 8.71 4.70 13.17
CA ARG A 100 9.67 4.27 14.18
C ARG A 100 10.76 3.40 13.58
N VAL A 101 10.38 2.42 12.76
CA VAL A 101 11.34 1.51 12.13
C VAL A 101 12.24 2.26 11.16
N ALA A 102 11.66 3.16 10.37
CA ALA A 102 12.45 3.97 9.42
C ALA A 102 13.47 4.82 10.16
N GLY A 103 13.08 5.37 11.31
CA GLY A 103 14.02 6.17 12.12
C GLY A 103 15.17 5.33 12.66
N VAL A 104 14.87 4.11 13.11
CA VAL A 104 15.91 3.20 13.59
C VAL A 104 16.85 2.80 12.46
N ILE A 105 16.28 2.47 11.29
CA ILE A 105 17.10 2.13 10.12
C ILE A 105 18.03 3.29 9.77
N GLY A 106 17.51 4.52 9.79
CA GLY A 106 18.33 5.69 9.51
C GLY A 106 19.52 5.81 10.45
N LYS A 107 19.30 5.57 11.74
CA LYS A 107 20.38 5.62 12.72
C LYS A 107 21.42 4.54 12.48
N VAL A 108 20.98 3.34 12.18
CA VAL A 108 21.88 2.23 11.90
C VAL A 108 22.76 2.53 10.68
N LEU A 109 22.16 3.13 9.65
CA LEU A 109 22.89 3.46 8.42
C LEU A 109 23.93 4.54 8.62
N GLU A 110 23.86 5.29 9.72
CA GLU A 110 24.86 6.31 10.05
C GLU A 110 26.15 5.73 10.61
N LEU A 111 26.17 4.45 10.95
CA LEU A 111 27.37 3.81 11.49
C LEU A 111 28.50 3.84 10.46
N ALA A 112 29.71 4.16 10.92
CA ALA A 112 30.87 4.18 10.06
C ALA A 112 31.30 2.75 9.71
N PRO A 113 31.79 2.51 8.49
CA PRO A 113 32.29 1.18 8.13
C PRO A 113 33.49 0.77 8.96
N ALA A 114 33.55 -0.49 9.35
CA ALA A 114 34.69 -1.01 10.12
C ALA A 114 36.00 -0.90 9.33
N ARG A 115 35.90 -1.00 8.01
CA ARG A 115 37.07 -0.91 7.13
C ARG A 115 37.57 0.50 6.90
N SER A 116 36.89 1.48 7.44
CA SER A 116 37.24 2.87 7.28
C SER A 116 38.49 3.15 8.09
N LYS A 117 39.49 3.77 7.50
CA LYS A 117 40.75 4.08 8.15
C LYS A 117 40.98 5.55 8.14
#